data_6a8f8f97f9e1f8f39514174c88b401e9
#
_entry.id   6a8f8f97f9e1f8f39514174c88b401e9
#
_cell.length_a   1.000
_cell.length_b   1.000
_cell.length_c   1.000
_cell.angle_alpha   90.00
_cell.angle_beta   90.00
_cell.angle_gamma   90.00
#
_symmetry.space_group_name_H-M   'P 1'
#
loop_
_entity.id
_entity.type
_entity.pdbx_description
1 polymer ?
#
loop_
_entity_poly.entity_id
_entity_poly.type
_entity_poly.pdbx_seq_one_letter_code
_entity_poly.pdbx_strand_id
1 'polypeptide(L)'
;LPTASVLGGLLPEVAAELGVAPGVPVVCGIPDLHAAIVGSGAVAPYETHLTISTTAWISTRVPFKRTDILHSIATVPGLDPDYPVVANNHETGGAALQWLRQQVLGEGESYEDLTALAATAPAGCEGAMFTPWLNGERSPVDDKRVRAAFVGLSLRTDRAAMVRAVLEGVAYN
;
A
#
# COMPACT_ATOMS: atom_id res chain seq x y z
N LEU A 1 17.48 17.36 -8.70
CA LEU A 1 17.25 18.59 -7.91
C LEU A 1 16.65 18.17 -6.57
N PRO A 2 17.03 18.82 -5.46
CA PRO A 2 16.39 18.59 -4.18
C PRO A 2 14.89 18.89 -4.26
N THR A 3 14.09 18.14 -3.54
CA THR A 3 12.65 18.35 -3.41
C THR A 3 12.35 19.76 -2.91
N ALA A 4 11.29 20.36 -3.40
CA ALA A 4 10.90 21.75 -3.11
C ALA A 4 11.90 22.83 -3.59
N SER A 5 12.90 22.47 -4.40
CA SER A 5 13.74 23.46 -5.05
C SER A 5 12.93 24.35 -5.99
N VAL A 6 13.19 25.64 -5.97
CA VAL A 6 12.59 26.57 -6.93
C VAL A 6 13.27 26.36 -8.29
N LEU A 7 12.48 26.01 -9.30
CA LEU A 7 12.95 25.81 -10.68
C LEU A 7 13.05 27.13 -11.45
N GLY A 8 12.24 28.11 -11.06
CA GLY A 8 12.14 29.42 -11.68
C GLY A 8 10.81 30.12 -11.36
N GLY A 9 10.56 31.25 -11.95
CA GLY A 9 9.26 31.90 -11.92
C GLY A 9 8.36 31.43 -13.06
N LEU A 10 7.07 31.41 -12.85
CA LEU A 10 6.08 31.10 -13.88
C LEU A 10 6.17 32.14 -15.02
N LEU A 11 6.22 31.66 -16.24
CA LEU A 11 6.30 32.54 -17.43
C LEU A 11 5.03 33.39 -17.56
N PRO A 12 5.12 34.63 -18.01
CA PRO A 12 3.98 35.55 -18.07
C PRO A 12 2.80 35.03 -18.89
N GLU A 13 3.06 34.36 -20.01
CA GLU A 13 2.04 33.78 -20.87
C GLU A 13 1.28 32.64 -20.17
N VAL A 14 1.98 31.77 -19.43
CA VAL A 14 1.38 30.69 -18.67
C VAL A 14 0.61 31.22 -17.47
N ALA A 15 1.15 32.23 -16.79
CA ALA A 15 0.48 32.90 -15.69
C ALA A 15 -0.86 33.52 -16.13
N ALA A 16 -0.89 34.17 -17.30
CA ALA A 16 -2.11 34.71 -17.87
C ALA A 16 -3.15 33.62 -18.19
N GLU A 17 -2.72 32.48 -18.74
CA GLU A 17 -3.59 31.34 -19.04
C GLU A 17 -4.20 30.73 -17.77
N LEU A 18 -3.40 30.63 -16.70
CA LEU A 18 -3.83 30.08 -15.41
C LEU A 18 -4.55 31.09 -14.51
N GLY A 19 -4.60 32.36 -14.88
CA GLY A 19 -5.22 33.41 -14.09
C GLY A 19 -4.49 33.74 -12.79
N VAL A 20 -3.16 33.52 -12.74
CA VAL A 20 -2.32 33.81 -11.57
C VAL A 20 -1.29 34.89 -11.87
N ALA A 21 -0.64 35.44 -10.83
CA ALA A 21 0.38 36.47 -11.02
C ALA A 21 1.62 35.88 -11.75
N PRO A 22 2.24 36.66 -12.67
CA PRO A 22 3.50 36.25 -13.28
C PRO A 22 4.63 36.19 -12.23
N GLY A 23 5.59 35.29 -12.44
CA GLY A 23 6.73 35.14 -11.54
C GLY A 23 6.45 34.32 -10.27
N VAL A 24 5.23 33.78 -10.10
CA VAL A 24 4.96 32.81 -9.02
C VAL A 24 6.01 31.67 -9.05
N PRO A 25 6.64 31.35 -7.92
CA PRO A 25 7.67 30.31 -7.89
C PRO A 25 7.13 28.95 -8.35
N VAL A 26 7.79 28.34 -9.33
CA VAL A 26 7.56 26.94 -9.73
C VAL A 26 8.55 26.10 -8.96
N VAL A 27 8.03 25.18 -8.14
CA VAL A 27 8.86 24.29 -7.30
C VAL A 27 8.91 22.88 -7.86
N CYS A 28 10.00 22.20 -7.59
CA CYS A 28 10.08 20.76 -7.86
C CYS A 28 9.07 20.03 -6.97
N GLY A 29 8.22 19.21 -7.59
CA GLY A 29 7.24 18.41 -6.87
C GLY A 29 7.89 17.26 -6.11
N ILE A 30 7.07 16.51 -5.37
CA ILE A 30 7.48 15.28 -4.67
C ILE A 30 6.74 14.08 -5.27
N PRO A 31 7.35 12.88 -5.29
CA PRO A 31 6.65 11.66 -5.64
C PRO A 31 5.47 11.39 -4.69
N ASP A 32 4.45 10.71 -5.20
CA ASP A 32 3.24 10.34 -4.44
C ASP A 32 3.54 9.56 -3.15
N LEU A 33 4.49 8.62 -3.18
CA LEU A 33 4.97 7.90 -2.00
C LEU A 33 5.43 8.86 -0.89
N HIS A 34 6.22 9.87 -1.24
CA HIS A 34 6.70 10.85 -0.25
C HIS A 34 5.57 11.74 0.25
N ALA A 35 4.65 12.13 -0.64
CA ALA A 35 3.48 12.89 -0.24
C ALA A 35 2.60 12.09 0.73
N ALA A 36 2.42 10.79 0.49
CA ALA A 36 1.68 9.89 1.38
C ALA A 36 2.35 9.74 2.74
N ILE A 37 3.68 9.54 2.78
CA ILE A 37 4.45 9.47 4.03
C ILE A 37 4.28 10.73 4.86
N VAL A 38 4.45 11.92 4.23
CA VAL A 38 4.27 13.20 4.92
C VAL A 38 2.84 13.40 5.37
N GLY A 39 1.87 13.10 4.48
CA GLY A 39 0.45 13.26 4.75
C GLY A 39 -0.07 12.36 5.88
N SER A 40 0.55 11.19 6.09
CA SER A 40 0.23 10.29 7.21
C SER A 40 0.88 10.69 8.54
N GLY A 41 1.80 11.66 8.52
CA GLY A 41 2.56 12.08 9.70
C GLY A 41 3.78 11.21 10.04
N ALA A 42 4.11 10.19 9.23
CA ALA A 42 5.27 9.32 9.45
C ALA A 42 6.58 10.02 9.03
N VAL A 43 6.87 11.16 9.63
CA VAL A 43 7.96 12.06 9.21
C VAL A 43 9.26 11.89 10.01
N ALA A 44 9.22 11.30 11.19
CA ALA A 44 10.42 11.02 11.97
C ALA A 44 11.14 9.76 11.48
N PRO A 45 12.45 9.62 11.74
CA PRO A 45 13.17 8.39 11.46
C PRO A 45 12.52 7.18 12.16
N TYR A 46 12.44 6.05 11.44
CA TYR A 46 11.82 4.80 11.88
C TYR A 46 10.30 4.83 12.04
N GLU A 47 9.63 5.94 11.83
CA GLU A 47 8.18 5.92 11.69
C GLU A 47 7.80 5.25 10.37
N THR A 48 6.84 4.35 10.46
CA THR A 48 6.42 3.52 9.35
C THR A 48 5.08 4.03 8.79
N HIS A 49 5.05 4.22 7.49
CA HIS A 49 3.84 4.48 6.73
C HIS A 49 3.34 3.19 6.09
N LEU A 50 2.06 2.90 6.28
CA LEU A 50 1.34 1.79 5.65
C LEU A 50 0.23 2.34 4.78
N THR A 51 0.21 1.94 3.52
CA THR A 51 -0.89 2.19 2.60
C THR A 51 -1.51 0.87 2.19
N ILE A 52 -2.84 0.74 2.33
CA ILE A 52 -3.61 -0.38 1.81
C ILE A 52 -4.63 0.18 0.82
N SER A 53 -4.39 -0.08 -0.47
CA SER A 53 -5.27 0.22 -1.58
C SER A 53 -5.51 -1.07 -2.38
N THR A 54 -5.59 -1.04 -3.69
CA THR A 54 -5.57 -2.27 -4.52
C THR A 54 -4.34 -3.12 -4.24
N THR A 55 -3.18 -2.47 -4.07
CA THR A 55 -1.92 -3.02 -3.55
C THR A 55 -1.73 -2.60 -2.10
N ALA A 56 -0.72 -3.12 -1.42
CA ALA A 56 -0.31 -2.62 -0.10
C ALA A 56 1.17 -2.23 -0.12
N TRP A 57 1.49 -1.12 0.55
CA TRP A 57 2.86 -0.60 0.65
C TRP A 57 3.22 -0.36 2.10
N ILE A 58 4.43 -0.74 2.46
CA ILE A 58 5.05 -0.35 3.70
C ILE A 58 6.33 0.44 3.40
N SER A 59 6.53 1.54 4.10
CA SER A 59 7.69 2.40 3.89
C SER A 59 8.11 3.08 5.19
N THR A 60 9.42 3.27 5.34
CA THR A 60 9.99 3.94 6.52
C THR A 60 11.22 4.73 6.15
N ARG A 61 11.44 5.86 6.84
CA ARG A 61 12.65 6.68 6.73
C ARG A 61 13.72 6.14 7.65
N VAL A 62 14.91 5.89 7.12
CA VAL A 62 16.04 5.33 7.89
C VAL A 62 17.34 6.02 7.52
N PRO A 63 18.34 6.12 8.44
CA PRO A 63 19.62 6.80 8.17
C PRO A 63 20.63 5.90 7.43
N PHE A 64 20.13 4.96 6.61
CA PHE A 64 20.99 4.05 5.85
C PHE A 64 20.27 3.58 4.59
N LYS A 65 21.03 3.15 3.60
CA LYS A 65 20.49 2.50 2.40
C LYS A 65 20.45 0.99 2.59
N ARG A 66 19.31 0.39 2.31
CA ARG A 66 19.17 -1.07 2.28
C ARG A 66 18.29 -1.46 1.11
N THR A 67 18.92 -1.97 0.06
CA THR A 67 18.22 -2.55 -1.09
C THR A 67 18.44 -4.04 -1.07
N ASP A 68 17.36 -4.80 -1.14
CA ASP A 68 17.39 -6.25 -1.25
C ASP A 68 16.62 -6.63 -2.52
N ILE A 69 17.39 -6.96 -3.56
CA ILE A 69 16.84 -7.27 -4.89
C ILE A 69 16.08 -8.59 -4.85
N LEU A 70 16.53 -9.54 -4.03
CA LEU A 70 15.92 -10.88 -3.94
C LEU A 70 14.54 -10.84 -3.29
N HIS A 71 14.32 -9.89 -2.37
CA HIS A 71 13.04 -9.73 -1.67
C HIS A 71 12.29 -8.47 -2.12
N SER A 72 12.71 -7.87 -3.24
CA SER A 72 12.07 -6.66 -3.82
C SER A 72 11.94 -5.49 -2.81
N ILE A 73 12.92 -5.34 -1.91
CA ILE A 73 12.99 -4.20 -1.01
C ILE A 73 13.81 -3.08 -1.68
N ALA A 74 13.18 -1.94 -1.88
CA ALA A 74 13.82 -0.79 -2.52
C ALA A 74 14.27 0.25 -1.49
N THR A 75 15.35 0.95 -1.82
CA THR A 75 15.70 2.21 -1.17
C THR A 75 15.59 3.32 -2.19
N VAL A 76 14.74 4.29 -1.93
CA VAL A 76 14.58 5.50 -2.76
C VAL A 76 15.13 6.73 -2.02
N PRO A 77 15.59 7.76 -2.74
CA PRO A 77 16.03 9.01 -2.10
C PRO A 77 14.89 9.58 -1.26
N GLY A 78 15.20 10.00 -0.03
CA GLY A 78 14.26 10.70 0.84
C GLY A 78 14.09 12.17 0.47
N LEU A 79 13.13 12.85 1.08
CA LEU A 79 13.02 14.31 1.03
C LEU A 79 14.21 14.98 1.72
N ASP A 80 14.70 14.36 2.78
CA ASP A 80 15.95 14.68 3.44
C ASP A 80 17.02 13.70 2.90
N PRO A 81 18.13 14.20 2.34
CA PRO A 81 19.17 13.36 1.77
C PRO A 81 19.81 12.36 2.78
N ASP A 82 19.80 12.70 4.06
CA ASP A 82 20.37 11.85 5.12
C ASP A 82 19.42 10.72 5.54
N TYR A 83 18.15 10.77 5.13
CA TYR A 83 17.11 9.81 5.47
C TYR A 83 16.39 9.26 4.23
N PRO A 84 17.03 8.34 3.50
CA PRO A 84 16.33 7.63 2.42
C PRO A 84 15.13 6.86 2.94
N VAL A 85 14.22 6.53 2.03
CA VAL A 85 13.03 5.71 2.32
C VAL A 85 13.29 4.28 1.88
N VAL A 86 13.21 3.35 2.81
CA VAL A 86 13.13 1.92 2.51
C VAL A 86 11.67 1.56 2.36
N ALA A 87 11.32 0.91 1.26
CA ALA A 87 9.95 0.55 0.95
C ALA A 87 9.88 -0.80 0.25
N ASN A 88 8.78 -1.49 0.48
CA ASN A 88 8.36 -2.62 -0.33
C ASN A 88 6.85 -2.57 -0.58
N ASN A 89 6.37 -3.42 -1.48
CA ASN A 89 4.94 -3.52 -1.75
C ASN A 89 4.51 -4.95 -2.04
N HIS A 90 3.27 -5.22 -1.65
CA HIS A 90 2.54 -6.41 -2.03
C HIS A 90 1.75 -6.16 -3.31
N GLU A 91 1.68 -7.14 -4.18
CA GLU A 91 0.96 -7.06 -5.45
C GLU A 91 -0.56 -7.00 -5.22
N THR A 92 -1.06 -7.59 -4.13
CA THR A 92 -2.48 -7.66 -3.81
C THR A 92 -2.72 -7.22 -2.36
N GLY A 93 -3.34 -6.06 -2.19
CA GLY A 93 -3.80 -5.53 -0.89
C GLY A 93 -5.31 -5.61 -0.78
N GLY A 94 -5.99 -4.48 -0.72
CA GLY A 94 -7.45 -4.37 -0.68
C GLY A 94 -8.17 -5.03 -1.85
N ALA A 95 -7.48 -5.23 -2.98
CA ALA A 95 -8.00 -6.00 -4.11
C ALA A 95 -8.39 -7.44 -3.73
N ALA A 96 -7.81 -8.03 -2.69
CA ALA A 96 -8.20 -9.36 -2.22
C ALA A 96 -9.65 -9.37 -1.68
N LEU A 97 -10.01 -8.39 -0.86
CA LEU A 97 -11.39 -8.27 -0.37
C LEU A 97 -12.37 -7.91 -1.49
N GLN A 98 -11.94 -7.06 -2.41
CA GLN A 98 -12.74 -6.73 -3.61
C GLN A 98 -13.02 -7.97 -4.44
N TRP A 99 -12.01 -8.80 -4.71
CA TRP A 99 -12.15 -10.06 -5.43
C TRP A 99 -13.11 -11.01 -4.71
N LEU A 100 -12.94 -11.19 -3.40
CA LEU A 100 -13.82 -12.06 -2.61
C LEU A 100 -15.27 -11.59 -2.72
N ARG A 101 -15.53 -10.29 -2.57
CA ARG A 101 -16.86 -9.69 -2.68
C ARG A 101 -17.47 -9.93 -4.06
N GLN A 102 -16.73 -9.61 -5.12
CA GLN A 102 -17.28 -9.59 -6.49
C GLN A 102 -17.38 -10.98 -7.12
N GLN A 103 -16.39 -11.85 -6.87
CA GLN A 103 -16.28 -13.12 -7.58
C GLN A 103 -16.76 -14.33 -6.78
N VAL A 104 -16.81 -14.22 -5.45
CA VAL A 104 -17.14 -15.37 -4.59
C VAL A 104 -18.44 -15.17 -3.84
N LEU A 105 -18.64 -14.00 -3.23
CA LEU A 105 -19.81 -13.74 -2.37
C LEU A 105 -20.99 -13.11 -3.11
N GLY A 106 -20.73 -12.46 -4.24
CA GLY A 106 -21.69 -11.62 -4.94
C GLY A 106 -21.76 -10.19 -4.42
N GLU A 107 -22.17 -9.25 -5.27
CA GLU A 107 -22.08 -7.80 -5.02
C GLU A 107 -23.15 -7.24 -4.05
N GLY A 108 -23.92 -8.10 -3.38
CA GLY A 108 -25.05 -7.67 -2.54
C GLY A 108 -24.67 -6.99 -1.22
N GLU A 109 -23.40 -7.01 -0.81
CA GLU A 109 -22.96 -6.48 0.48
C GLU A 109 -21.96 -5.33 0.31
N SER A 110 -22.01 -4.37 1.22
CA SER A 110 -21.04 -3.29 1.31
C SER A 110 -19.71 -3.80 1.93
N TYR A 111 -18.65 -3.01 1.82
CA TYR A 111 -17.40 -3.32 2.53
C TYR A 111 -17.57 -3.20 4.05
N GLU A 112 -18.45 -2.31 4.50
CA GLU A 112 -18.82 -2.15 5.91
C GLU A 112 -19.49 -3.42 6.44
N ASP A 113 -20.43 -4.01 5.69
CA ASP A 113 -21.10 -5.27 6.06
C ASP A 113 -20.09 -6.43 6.14
N LEU A 114 -19.19 -6.55 5.15
CA LEU A 114 -18.15 -7.57 5.15
C LEU A 114 -17.19 -7.41 6.32
N THR A 115 -16.82 -6.17 6.66
CA THR A 115 -15.93 -5.90 7.80
C THR A 115 -16.63 -6.22 9.11
N ALA A 116 -17.90 -5.86 9.26
CA ALA A 116 -18.71 -6.21 10.43
C ALA A 116 -18.87 -7.73 10.56
N LEU A 117 -19.11 -8.43 9.45
CA LEU A 117 -19.19 -9.90 9.42
C LEU A 117 -17.85 -10.52 9.86
N ALA A 118 -16.72 -10.07 9.31
CA ALA A 118 -15.40 -10.55 9.68
C ALA A 118 -15.10 -10.37 11.17
N ALA A 119 -15.58 -9.28 11.78
CA ALA A 119 -15.39 -9.01 13.21
C ALA A 119 -16.11 -10.03 14.12
N THR A 120 -17.07 -10.78 13.63
CA THR A 120 -17.75 -11.84 14.40
C THR A 120 -16.94 -13.13 14.49
N ALA A 121 -16.00 -13.37 13.57
CA ALA A 121 -15.12 -14.53 13.63
C ALA A 121 -13.97 -14.29 14.62
N PRO A 122 -13.44 -15.33 15.28
CA PRO A 122 -12.27 -15.19 16.15
C PRO A 122 -11.00 -14.88 15.34
N ALA A 123 -10.03 -14.21 15.98
CA ALA A 123 -8.71 -14.01 15.40
C ALA A 123 -8.04 -15.34 15.07
N GLY A 124 -7.37 -15.40 13.91
CA GLY A 124 -6.78 -16.64 13.39
C GLY A 124 -7.79 -17.59 12.74
N CYS A 125 -9.08 -17.18 12.62
CA CYS A 125 -10.11 -17.87 11.84
C CYS A 125 -10.21 -19.38 12.11
N GLU A 126 -9.99 -19.81 13.35
CA GLU A 126 -9.91 -21.23 13.75
C GLU A 126 -8.91 -22.07 12.93
N GLY A 127 -7.83 -21.44 12.46
CA GLY A 127 -6.79 -22.06 11.65
C GLY A 127 -6.99 -21.94 10.14
N ALA A 128 -8.09 -21.35 9.67
CA ALA A 128 -8.22 -21.01 8.27
C ALA A 128 -7.35 -19.80 7.93
N MET A 129 -6.63 -19.88 6.81
CA MET A 129 -5.71 -18.84 6.35
C MET A 129 -5.93 -18.58 4.85
N PHE A 130 -5.74 -17.34 4.42
CA PHE A 130 -5.73 -16.96 3.02
C PHE A 130 -4.36 -16.45 2.62
N THR A 131 -3.81 -16.92 1.51
CA THR A 131 -2.63 -16.33 0.89
C THR A 131 -3.08 -15.35 -0.18
N PRO A 132 -2.70 -14.04 -0.11
CA PRO A 132 -3.31 -13.01 -0.96
C PRO A 132 -2.75 -12.93 -2.39
N TRP A 133 -2.05 -13.91 -2.87
CA TRP A 133 -1.28 -13.92 -4.12
C TRP A 133 -2.12 -14.10 -5.39
N LEU A 134 -3.26 -13.43 -5.49
CA LEU A 134 -4.18 -13.52 -6.62
C LEU A 134 -3.51 -13.22 -7.97
N ASN A 135 -2.54 -12.32 -7.98
CA ASN A 135 -1.84 -11.86 -9.18
C ASN A 135 -0.31 -12.12 -9.11
N GLY A 136 0.09 -13.19 -8.45
CA GLY A 136 1.49 -13.38 -8.07
C GLY A 136 1.85 -12.50 -6.87
N GLU A 137 3.13 -12.46 -6.52
CA GLU A 137 3.63 -11.60 -5.46
C GLU A 137 4.95 -10.95 -5.88
N ARG A 138 5.23 -9.80 -5.29
CA ARG A 138 6.46 -9.05 -5.48
C ARG A 138 7.38 -9.14 -4.28
N SER A 139 6.86 -8.92 -3.08
CA SER A 139 7.64 -8.97 -1.85
C SER A 139 6.84 -9.72 -0.78
N PRO A 140 7.47 -10.61 0.00
CA PRO A 140 8.90 -10.95 0.00
C PRO A 140 9.28 -12.08 -0.96
N VAL A 141 8.35 -12.62 -1.75
CA VAL A 141 8.55 -13.87 -2.52
C VAL A 141 9.06 -13.63 -3.94
N ASP A 142 8.69 -12.50 -4.56
CA ASP A 142 8.99 -12.14 -5.95
C ASP A 142 8.78 -13.30 -6.95
N ASP A 143 7.59 -13.88 -6.93
CA ASP A 143 7.18 -14.91 -7.89
C ASP A 143 5.81 -14.58 -8.51
N LYS A 144 5.81 -14.31 -9.79
CA LYS A 144 4.60 -14.01 -10.56
C LYS A 144 3.71 -15.23 -10.83
N ARG A 145 4.17 -16.44 -10.51
CA ARG A 145 3.45 -17.69 -10.74
C ARG A 145 2.66 -18.16 -9.53
N VAL A 146 3.00 -17.70 -8.31
CA VAL A 146 2.23 -18.04 -7.12
C VAL A 146 0.78 -17.57 -7.27
N ARG A 147 -0.14 -18.29 -6.64
CA ARG A 147 -1.57 -17.96 -6.66
C ARG A 147 -2.14 -18.05 -5.27
N ALA A 148 -3.23 -17.31 -5.07
CA ALA A 148 -3.96 -17.31 -3.83
C ALA A 148 -4.56 -18.69 -3.50
N ALA A 149 -4.65 -18.97 -2.20
CA ALA A 149 -5.28 -20.19 -1.69
C ALA A 149 -5.92 -19.93 -0.33
N PHE A 150 -7.01 -20.64 -0.05
CA PHE A 150 -7.46 -20.88 1.32
C PHE A 150 -6.85 -22.17 1.83
N VAL A 151 -6.28 -22.14 3.03
CA VAL A 151 -5.61 -23.27 3.69
C VAL A 151 -6.25 -23.49 5.06
N GLY A 152 -6.29 -24.73 5.53
CA GLY A 152 -6.81 -25.04 6.86
C GLY A 152 -8.34 -25.01 6.98
N LEU A 153 -9.08 -25.06 5.87
CA LEU A 153 -10.55 -25.11 5.90
C LEU A 153 -11.05 -26.39 6.57
N SER A 154 -12.10 -26.26 7.35
CA SER A 154 -12.81 -27.35 8.00
C SER A 154 -14.32 -27.18 7.85
N LEU A 155 -15.11 -28.18 8.29
CA LEU A 155 -16.58 -28.05 8.30
C LEU A 155 -17.10 -26.95 9.25
N ARG A 156 -16.25 -26.40 10.10
CA ARG A 156 -16.59 -25.28 10.99
C ARG A 156 -16.27 -23.92 10.38
N THR A 157 -15.47 -23.88 9.32
CA THR A 157 -15.12 -22.64 8.66
C THR A 157 -16.35 -22.06 7.98
N ASP A 158 -16.88 -21.01 8.55
CA ASP A 158 -18.03 -20.30 8.04
C ASP A 158 -17.62 -19.10 7.15
N ARG A 159 -18.62 -18.39 6.68
CA ARG A 159 -18.44 -17.22 5.83
C ARG A 159 -17.69 -16.08 6.54
N ALA A 160 -17.96 -15.87 7.84
CA ALA A 160 -17.31 -14.85 8.62
C ALA A 160 -15.80 -15.13 8.74
N ALA A 161 -15.43 -16.38 9.03
CA ALA A 161 -14.04 -16.83 9.08
C ALA A 161 -13.34 -16.68 7.72
N MET A 162 -14.02 -16.96 6.61
CA MET A 162 -13.42 -16.78 5.27
C MET A 162 -13.16 -15.31 4.95
N VAL A 163 -14.11 -14.40 5.22
CA VAL A 163 -13.91 -12.96 5.02
C VAL A 163 -12.76 -12.45 5.89
N ARG A 164 -12.75 -12.86 7.17
CA ARG A 164 -11.68 -12.48 8.09
C ARG A 164 -10.32 -13.04 7.66
N ALA A 165 -10.25 -14.27 7.20
CA ALA A 165 -9.01 -14.87 6.70
C ALA A 165 -8.40 -14.09 5.53
N VAL A 166 -9.23 -13.49 4.65
CA VAL A 166 -8.73 -12.61 3.59
C VAL A 166 -8.11 -11.34 4.16
N LEU A 167 -8.76 -10.70 5.15
CA LEU A 167 -8.22 -9.50 5.79
C LEU A 167 -6.91 -9.82 6.55
N GLU A 168 -6.91 -10.90 7.33
CA GLU A 168 -5.71 -11.33 8.07
C GLU A 168 -4.59 -11.77 7.13
N GLY A 169 -4.90 -12.47 6.02
CA GLY A 169 -3.93 -12.89 5.04
C GLY A 169 -3.19 -11.72 4.38
N VAL A 170 -3.89 -10.63 4.09
CA VAL A 170 -3.26 -9.38 3.61
C VAL A 170 -2.38 -8.74 4.69
N ALA A 171 -2.79 -8.83 5.96
CA ALA A 171 -2.03 -8.25 7.06
C ALA A 171 -0.78 -9.06 7.43
N TYR A 172 -0.77 -10.37 7.17
CA TYR A 172 0.36 -11.26 7.47
C TYR A 172 1.41 -11.29 6.35
N ASN A 173 1.03 -10.92 5.13
CA ASN A 173 1.93 -10.91 3.99
C ASN A 173 2.90 -9.72 4.03
#